data_b742be67433a87f157c2b2a1ca98ecb6
#
_entry.id   b742be67433a87f157c2b2a1ca98ecb6
#
_cell.length_a   1.000
_cell.length_b   1.000
_cell.length_c   1.000
_cell.angle_alpha   90.00
_cell.angle_beta   90.00
_cell.angle_gamma   90.00
#
_symmetry.space_group_name_H-M   'P 1'
#
loop_
_entity.id
_entity.type
_entity.pdbx_description
1 polymer ?
#
loop_
_entity_poly.entity_id
_entity_poly.type
_entity_poly.pdbx_seq_one_letter_code
_entity_poly.pdbx_strand_id
1 'polypeptide(L)'
;MRNLPYSIYLLLFLVFTKSYSQGFWGNEFPDGKIPYNPRSYVCYKTSHPITFDGKITEQAWENIPWTDPFVDIEGDLKPKPYNDTRVKMLWDKDYFYFAVLMEEPHVWGKLTERDDVIYKDNDFEIFLDPDGDTHNYYELEVNALGTEWDLILLKPYHDDGADKVA
;
A
#
# COMPACT_ATOMS: atom_id res chain seq x y z
N MET A 1 -69.89 -39.85 19.66
CA MET A 1 -69.39 -38.55 19.20
C MET A 1 -67.84 -38.61 19.25
N ARG A 2 -67.19 -38.74 18.11
CA ARG A 2 -65.74 -38.90 18.00
C ARG A 2 -65.09 -37.51 17.82
N ASN A 3 -64.28 -37.09 18.75
CA ASN A 3 -63.50 -35.86 18.64
C ASN A 3 -62.38 -36.06 17.65
N LEU A 4 -62.33 -35.30 16.56
CA LEU A 4 -61.18 -35.17 15.64
C LEU A 4 -60.11 -34.26 16.28
N PRO A 5 -58.85 -34.66 16.27
CA PRO A 5 -57.79 -33.76 16.69
C PRO A 5 -57.46 -32.80 15.53
N TYR A 6 -57.48 -31.52 15.81
CA TYR A 6 -56.97 -30.50 14.88
C TYR A 6 -55.44 -30.57 14.86
N SER A 7 -54.90 -31.09 13.78
CA SER A 7 -53.47 -31.00 13.50
C SER A 7 -53.13 -29.58 13.01
N ILE A 8 -52.44 -28.82 13.82
CA ILE A 8 -51.92 -27.53 13.42
C ILE A 8 -50.64 -27.77 12.63
N TYR A 9 -50.69 -27.55 11.33
CA TYR A 9 -49.48 -27.51 10.49
C TYR A 9 -48.82 -26.14 10.63
N LEU A 10 -47.69 -26.09 11.37
CA LEU A 10 -46.85 -24.90 11.43
C LEU A 10 -46.04 -24.84 10.13
N LEU A 11 -46.45 -23.99 9.21
CA LEU A 11 -45.68 -23.74 7.99
C LEU A 11 -44.53 -22.78 8.33
N LEU A 12 -43.32 -23.33 8.48
CA LEU A 12 -42.11 -22.55 8.67
C LEU A 12 -41.71 -21.93 7.32
N PHE A 13 -42.04 -20.66 7.11
CA PHE A 13 -41.50 -19.87 6.00
C PHE A 13 -40.04 -19.51 6.33
N LEU A 14 -39.10 -20.27 5.76
CA LEU A 14 -37.68 -19.87 5.72
C LEU A 14 -37.55 -18.73 4.72
N VAL A 15 -37.59 -17.51 5.20
CA VAL A 15 -37.22 -16.32 4.42
C VAL A 15 -35.71 -16.29 4.35
N PHE A 16 -35.15 -16.72 3.22
CA PHE A 16 -33.75 -16.47 2.91
C PHE A 16 -33.59 -14.98 2.61
N THR A 17 -33.26 -14.19 3.62
CA THR A 17 -32.77 -12.83 3.39
C THR A 17 -31.32 -12.96 2.92
N LYS A 18 -31.05 -12.57 1.68
CA LYS A 18 -29.68 -12.33 1.24
C LYS A 18 -29.12 -11.20 2.09
N SER A 19 -28.27 -11.51 3.04
CA SER A 19 -27.47 -10.49 3.72
C SER A 19 -26.44 -9.98 2.72
N TYR A 20 -26.67 -8.79 2.19
CA TYR A 20 -25.63 -8.06 1.50
C TYR A 20 -24.80 -7.37 2.57
N SER A 21 -23.54 -7.71 2.67
CA SER A 21 -22.58 -6.91 3.40
C SER A 21 -22.50 -5.55 2.69
N GLN A 22 -22.98 -4.51 3.35
CA GLN A 22 -22.73 -3.15 2.88
C GLN A 22 -21.31 -2.79 3.30
N GLY A 23 -20.37 -2.82 2.35
CA GLY A 23 -19.08 -2.23 2.55
C GLY A 23 -19.21 -0.72 2.83
N PHE A 24 -18.17 -0.14 3.42
CA PHE A 24 -18.09 1.29 3.77
C PHE A 24 -18.47 2.24 2.61
N TRP A 25 -18.35 1.78 1.36
CA TRP A 25 -18.63 2.51 0.12
C TRP A 25 -19.99 2.19 -0.54
N GLY A 26 -20.90 1.46 0.13
CA GLY A 26 -22.15 1.03 -0.47
C GLY A 26 -22.01 -0.26 -1.30
N ASN A 27 -23.09 -0.71 -1.93
CA ASN A 27 -23.17 -2.00 -2.60
C ASN A 27 -22.52 -2.05 -3.99
N GLU A 28 -21.90 -0.98 -4.46
CA GLU A 28 -21.29 -0.92 -5.78
C GLU A 28 -19.85 -0.44 -5.63
N PHE A 29 -18.89 -1.35 -5.70
CA PHE A 29 -17.57 -0.97 -6.17
C PHE A 29 -17.79 -0.56 -7.63
N PRO A 30 -17.55 0.71 -8.01
CA PRO A 30 -17.59 1.04 -9.41
C PRO A 30 -16.56 0.13 -10.11
N ASP A 31 -16.97 -0.47 -11.23
CA ASP A 31 -16.03 -1.19 -12.10
C ASP A 31 -14.78 -0.35 -12.25
N GLY A 32 -13.62 -0.96 -12.09
CA GLY A 32 -12.35 -0.25 -12.16
C GLY A 32 -12.29 0.56 -13.46
N LYS A 33 -12.22 1.88 -13.33
CA LYS A 33 -12.16 2.80 -14.48
C LYS A 33 -10.84 2.69 -15.24
N ILE A 34 -9.86 2.02 -14.63
CA ILE A 34 -8.52 1.82 -15.17
C ILE A 34 -8.29 0.32 -15.32
N PRO A 35 -7.83 -0.17 -16.49
CA PRO A 35 -7.41 -1.56 -16.62
C PRO A 35 -6.34 -1.89 -15.60
N TYR A 36 -6.49 -3.02 -14.91
CA TYR A 36 -5.47 -3.52 -13.99
C TYR A 36 -4.22 -3.91 -14.79
N ASN A 37 -3.24 -3.04 -14.80
CA ASN A 37 -1.95 -3.24 -15.44
C ASN A 37 -0.84 -2.69 -14.52
N PRO A 38 -0.50 -3.42 -13.46
CA PRO A 38 0.48 -2.97 -12.49
C PRO A 38 1.84 -2.80 -13.16
N ARG A 39 2.54 -1.76 -12.79
CA ARG A 39 3.93 -1.54 -13.20
C ARG A 39 4.81 -2.60 -12.54
N SER A 40 5.87 -2.97 -13.23
CA SER A 40 6.85 -3.91 -12.72
C SER A 40 8.26 -3.32 -12.78
N TYR A 41 9.12 -3.78 -11.89
CA TYR A 41 10.52 -3.41 -11.82
C TYR A 41 11.37 -4.65 -11.58
N VAL A 42 12.47 -4.78 -12.32
CA VAL A 42 13.43 -5.87 -12.09
C VAL A 42 14.47 -5.41 -11.08
N CYS A 43 14.35 -5.90 -9.85
CA CYS A 43 15.30 -5.62 -8.80
C CYS A 43 16.47 -6.61 -8.87
N TYR A 44 17.68 -6.10 -9.15
CA TYR A 44 18.87 -6.91 -9.31
C TYR A 44 19.59 -7.15 -7.97
N LYS A 45 20.25 -8.31 -7.87
CA LYS A 45 21.16 -8.57 -6.76
C LYS A 45 22.48 -7.85 -6.98
N THR A 46 22.93 -7.10 -5.97
CA THR A 46 24.27 -6.51 -5.98
C THR A 46 25.30 -7.36 -5.24
N SER A 47 26.54 -7.33 -5.71
CA SER A 47 27.73 -7.82 -4.98
C SER A 47 28.67 -6.68 -4.56
N HIS A 48 28.35 -5.44 -4.95
CA HIS A 48 29.12 -4.26 -4.59
C HIS A 48 28.56 -3.65 -3.31
N PRO A 49 29.41 -3.20 -2.40
CA PRO A 49 28.96 -2.55 -1.17
C PRO A 49 28.22 -1.25 -1.46
N ILE A 50 27.22 -0.96 -0.64
CA ILE A 50 26.45 0.31 -0.66
C ILE A 50 26.65 0.98 0.68
N THR A 51 26.90 2.28 0.66
CA THR A 51 27.05 3.12 1.84
C THR A 51 25.77 3.95 2.02
N PHE A 52 25.21 3.95 3.22
CA PHE A 52 24.02 4.73 3.54
C PHE A 52 24.41 6.19 3.89
N ASP A 53 24.76 6.98 2.89
CA ASP A 53 25.16 8.39 3.07
C ASP A 53 24.26 9.39 2.32
N GLY A 54 23.15 8.90 1.76
CA GLY A 54 22.20 9.69 0.99
C GLY A 54 22.68 10.02 -0.43
N LYS A 55 23.76 9.40 -0.91
CA LYS A 55 24.26 9.57 -2.27
C LYS A 55 24.09 8.31 -3.09
N ILE A 56 23.99 8.47 -4.41
CA ILE A 56 23.82 7.38 -5.36
C ILE A 56 25.08 7.36 -6.26
N THR A 57 26.23 7.21 -5.61
CA THR A 57 27.54 7.32 -6.27
C THR A 57 28.27 5.98 -6.38
N GLU A 58 27.78 4.95 -5.72
CA GLU A 58 28.40 3.63 -5.74
C GLU A 58 28.25 2.94 -7.09
N GLN A 59 29.27 2.17 -7.45
CA GLN A 59 29.26 1.35 -8.65
C GLN A 59 28.04 0.42 -8.73
N ALA A 60 27.49 0.05 -7.58
CA ALA A 60 26.28 -0.77 -7.51
C ALA A 60 25.10 -0.16 -8.28
N TRP A 61 25.01 1.16 -8.33
CA TRP A 61 23.89 1.88 -8.94
C TRP A 61 24.08 2.27 -10.40
N GLU A 62 25.31 2.17 -10.96
CA GLU A 62 25.66 2.72 -12.28
C GLU A 62 24.77 2.21 -13.41
N ASN A 63 24.51 0.89 -13.45
CA ASN A 63 23.77 0.26 -14.54
C ASN A 63 22.33 -0.13 -14.14
N ILE A 64 21.85 0.37 -13.02
CA ILE A 64 20.51 0.08 -12.55
C ILE A 64 19.55 1.11 -13.13
N PRO A 65 18.52 0.69 -13.85
CA PRO A 65 17.55 1.62 -14.40
C PRO A 65 16.73 2.27 -13.29
N TRP A 66 16.37 3.54 -13.50
CA TRP A 66 15.32 4.17 -12.73
C TRP A 66 13.97 3.57 -13.08
N THR A 67 13.02 3.61 -12.15
CA THR A 67 11.61 3.41 -12.49
C THR A 67 11.14 4.50 -13.47
N ASP A 68 10.00 4.28 -14.11
CA ASP A 68 9.25 5.39 -14.68
C ASP A 68 8.93 6.43 -13.58
N PRO A 69 8.71 7.70 -13.94
CA PRO A 69 8.24 8.70 -13.00
C PRO A 69 6.98 8.21 -12.26
N PHE A 70 6.86 8.57 -11.01
CA PHE A 70 5.65 8.30 -10.27
C PHE A 70 4.46 9.03 -10.89
N VAL A 71 3.29 8.48 -10.71
CA VAL A 71 2.03 9.05 -11.14
C VAL A 71 1.08 9.06 -9.94
N ASP A 72 0.01 9.81 -10.06
CA ASP A 72 -1.06 9.77 -9.06
C ASP A 72 -1.60 8.34 -8.88
N ILE A 73 -2.04 7.99 -7.68
CA ILE A 73 -2.59 6.67 -7.37
C ILE A 73 -3.82 6.33 -8.24
N GLU A 74 -4.56 7.35 -8.68
CA GLU A 74 -5.66 7.21 -9.63
C GLU A 74 -5.19 7.19 -11.10
N GLY A 75 -3.88 7.18 -11.34
CA GLY A 75 -3.28 7.10 -12.68
C GLY A 75 -3.74 8.23 -13.60
N ASP A 76 -4.13 7.87 -14.83
CA ASP A 76 -4.54 8.84 -15.87
C ASP A 76 -5.86 9.57 -15.57
N LEU A 77 -6.55 9.26 -14.48
CA LEU A 77 -7.72 10.03 -14.01
C LEU A 77 -7.31 11.35 -13.35
N LYS A 78 -6.04 11.51 -13.01
CA LYS A 78 -5.48 12.71 -12.41
C LYS A 78 -4.38 13.32 -13.29
N PRO A 79 -4.10 14.61 -13.13
CA PRO A 79 -2.94 15.24 -13.75
C PRO A 79 -1.65 14.53 -13.33
N LYS A 80 -0.64 14.55 -14.19
CA LYS A 80 0.70 14.12 -13.80
C LYS A 80 1.22 14.97 -12.64
N PRO A 81 1.98 14.38 -11.71
CA PRO A 81 2.67 15.12 -10.66
C PRO A 81 3.49 16.26 -11.25
N TYR A 82 3.56 17.38 -10.55
CA TYR A 82 4.35 18.53 -10.99
C TYR A 82 5.86 18.27 -10.88
N ASN A 83 6.27 17.55 -9.85
CA ASN A 83 7.65 17.17 -9.60
C ASN A 83 7.84 15.66 -9.87
N ASP A 84 8.99 15.30 -10.40
CA ASP A 84 9.34 13.92 -10.69
C ASP A 84 9.84 13.20 -9.43
N THR A 85 9.35 12.00 -9.22
CA THR A 85 9.90 11.04 -8.26
C THR A 85 10.22 9.75 -8.98
N ARG A 86 11.41 9.19 -8.71
CA ARG A 86 11.90 7.93 -9.29
C ARG A 86 12.68 7.13 -8.28
N VAL A 87 12.71 5.83 -8.45
CA VAL A 87 13.40 4.91 -7.55
C VAL A 87 14.30 3.96 -8.32
N LYS A 88 15.44 3.61 -7.73
CA LYS A 88 16.21 2.42 -8.06
C LYS A 88 16.15 1.45 -6.89
N MET A 89 16.12 0.17 -7.19
CA MET A 89 16.09 -0.88 -6.16
C MET A 89 17.18 -1.91 -6.44
N LEU A 90 17.81 -2.36 -5.36
CA LEU A 90 18.78 -3.46 -5.35
C LEU A 90 18.56 -4.33 -4.12
N TRP A 91 19.13 -5.51 -4.12
CA TRP A 91 19.15 -6.36 -2.93
C TRP A 91 20.45 -7.12 -2.83
N ASP A 92 20.76 -7.56 -1.61
CA ASP A 92 21.83 -8.55 -1.37
C ASP A 92 21.32 -9.64 -0.40
N LYS A 93 22.23 -10.31 0.30
CA LYS A 93 21.85 -11.35 1.25
C LYS A 93 21.27 -10.81 2.56
N ASP A 94 21.53 -9.52 2.87
CA ASP A 94 21.22 -8.91 4.16
C ASP A 94 20.16 -7.81 4.05
N TYR A 95 20.08 -7.10 2.90
CA TYR A 95 19.30 -5.90 2.74
C TYR A 95 18.56 -5.80 1.41
N PHE A 96 17.48 -5.05 1.43
CA PHE A 96 16.80 -4.51 0.26
C PHE A 96 17.03 -3.00 0.25
N TYR A 97 17.57 -2.48 -0.85
CA TYR A 97 18.03 -1.10 -0.97
C TYR A 97 17.11 -0.30 -1.86
N PHE A 98 16.75 0.88 -1.41
CA PHE A 98 16.00 1.87 -2.17
C PHE A 98 16.85 3.12 -2.33
N ALA A 99 17.03 3.58 -3.57
CA ALA A 99 17.62 4.89 -3.87
C ALA A 99 16.56 5.74 -4.53
N VAL A 100 16.14 6.79 -3.86
CA VAL A 100 15.00 7.61 -4.25
C VAL A 100 15.50 8.99 -4.70
N LEU A 101 15.03 9.43 -5.87
CA LEU A 101 15.21 10.79 -6.36
C LEU A 101 13.85 11.47 -6.36
N MET A 102 13.70 12.49 -5.54
CA MET A 102 12.50 13.32 -5.45
C MET A 102 12.85 14.75 -5.84
N GLU A 103 12.20 15.29 -6.84
CA GLU A 103 12.29 16.73 -7.13
C GLU A 103 11.39 17.47 -6.13
N GLU A 104 11.99 18.19 -5.21
CA GLU A 104 11.26 18.94 -4.19
C GLU A 104 11.88 20.32 -3.98
N PRO A 105 11.22 21.40 -4.46
CA PRO A 105 11.73 22.76 -4.31
C PRO A 105 11.68 23.28 -2.88
N HIS A 106 10.88 22.64 -2.01
CA HIS A 106 10.63 23.08 -0.64
C HIS A 106 10.78 21.92 0.34
N VAL A 107 12.00 21.38 0.45
CA VAL A 107 12.30 20.30 1.41
C VAL A 107 12.00 20.77 2.83
N TRP A 108 11.06 20.12 3.48
CA TRP A 108 10.68 20.42 4.85
C TRP A 108 10.16 19.19 5.59
N GLY A 109 10.16 19.25 6.92
CA GLY A 109 9.55 18.27 7.80
C GLY A 109 9.32 18.93 9.17
N LYS A 110 8.37 18.44 9.93
CA LYS A 110 8.00 18.91 11.27
C LYS A 110 7.97 17.79 12.30
N LEU A 111 7.67 16.59 11.86
CA LEU A 111 7.53 15.43 12.72
C LEU A 111 8.91 14.85 13.00
N THR A 112 9.26 14.73 14.27
CA THR A 112 10.60 14.35 14.73
C THR A 112 10.62 13.13 15.63
N GLU A 113 9.46 12.72 16.13
CA GLU A 113 9.35 11.55 16.98
C GLU A 113 9.04 10.31 16.14
N ARG A 114 9.73 9.19 16.42
CA ARG A 114 9.41 7.91 15.77
C ARG A 114 7.95 7.55 16.01
N ASP A 115 7.31 7.00 14.99
CA ASP A 115 5.89 6.61 14.98
C ASP A 115 4.90 7.79 15.04
N ASP A 116 5.36 9.01 14.83
CA ASP A 116 4.49 10.12 14.44
C ASP A 116 3.79 9.78 13.11
N VAL A 117 2.66 10.41 12.88
CA VAL A 117 1.85 10.20 11.65
C VAL A 117 2.53 10.91 10.47
N ILE A 118 3.53 10.25 9.88
CA ILE A 118 4.53 10.83 8.96
C ILE A 118 3.91 11.36 7.67
N TYR A 119 2.88 10.74 7.10
CA TYR A 119 2.20 11.23 5.90
C TYR A 119 1.64 12.67 5.99
N LYS A 120 1.71 13.32 7.17
CA LYS A 120 1.38 14.73 7.35
C LYS A 120 2.52 15.67 6.99
N ASP A 121 3.71 15.15 6.84
CA ASP A 121 4.86 15.83 6.24
C ASP A 121 4.98 15.38 4.77
N ASN A 122 5.93 15.95 4.03
CA ASN A 122 6.38 15.36 2.77
C ASN A 122 7.24 14.15 3.10
N ASP A 123 6.88 13.00 2.58
CA ASP A 123 7.51 11.74 2.91
C ASP A 123 7.69 10.83 1.68
N PHE A 124 8.32 9.72 1.92
CA PHE A 124 8.42 8.60 0.99
C PHE A 124 7.94 7.33 1.68
N GLU A 125 7.02 6.64 1.02
CA GLU A 125 6.40 5.43 1.55
C GLU A 125 6.85 4.20 0.77
N ILE A 126 7.04 3.09 1.48
CA ILE A 126 7.38 1.78 0.93
C ILE A 126 6.40 0.76 1.47
N PHE A 127 5.69 0.10 0.56
CA PHE A 127 4.81 -1.01 0.88
C PHE A 127 5.48 -2.33 0.47
N LEU A 128 5.60 -3.26 1.38
CA LEU A 128 6.20 -4.57 1.15
C LEU A 128 5.19 -5.66 1.45
N ASP A 129 4.77 -6.34 0.40
CA ASP A 129 3.85 -7.47 0.44
C ASP A 129 4.57 -8.70 -0.12
N PRO A 130 5.21 -9.53 0.74
CA PRO A 130 6.12 -10.58 0.29
C PRO A 130 5.46 -11.71 -0.49
N ASP A 131 4.19 -12.00 -0.26
CA ASP A 131 3.44 -13.06 -0.94
C ASP A 131 2.41 -12.55 -1.94
N GLY A 132 2.19 -11.23 -1.99
CA GLY A 132 1.37 -10.57 -3.00
C GLY A 132 -0.13 -10.79 -2.82
N ASP A 133 -0.59 -11.09 -1.61
CA ASP A 133 -2.00 -11.37 -1.32
C ASP A 133 -2.75 -10.17 -0.72
N THR A 134 -2.07 -9.03 -0.57
CA THR A 134 -2.57 -7.78 0.01
C THR A 134 -2.95 -7.87 1.49
N HIS A 135 -2.42 -8.87 2.20
CA HIS A 135 -2.62 -9.06 3.63
C HIS A 135 -1.27 -9.20 4.34
N ASN A 136 -1.21 -8.82 5.61
CA ASN A 136 0.00 -8.91 6.43
C ASN A 136 1.22 -8.25 5.78
N TYR A 137 1.00 -7.12 5.11
CA TYR A 137 2.06 -6.36 4.46
C TYR A 137 2.63 -5.28 5.36
N TYR A 138 3.83 -4.84 5.03
CA TYR A 138 4.55 -3.80 5.76
C TYR A 138 4.41 -2.47 5.03
N GLU A 139 4.35 -1.41 5.81
CA GLU A 139 4.44 -0.03 5.35
C GLU A 139 5.52 0.68 6.15
N LEU A 140 6.38 1.39 5.46
CA LEU A 140 7.41 2.24 6.03
C LEU A 140 7.27 3.63 5.43
N GLU A 141 7.08 4.63 6.26
CA GLU A 141 7.06 6.03 5.88
C GLU A 141 8.32 6.72 6.43
N VAL A 142 8.92 7.60 5.64
CA VAL A 142 10.08 8.39 6.08
C VAL A 142 9.99 9.81 5.53
N ASN A 143 10.08 10.80 6.41
CA ASN A 143 10.07 12.21 6.01
C ASN A 143 11.47 12.75 5.70
N ALA A 144 11.55 14.02 5.31
CA ALA A 144 12.79 14.69 4.96
C ALA A 144 13.77 14.85 6.15
N LEU A 145 13.32 14.68 7.38
CA LEU A 145 14.15 14.70 8.59
C LEU A 145 14.74 13.33 8.93
N GLY A 146 14.30 12.27 8.23
CA GLY A 146 14.66 10.89 8.54
C GLY A 146 13.84 10.32 9.69
N THR A 147 12.72 10.93 10.03
CA THR A 147 11.78 10.36 11.00
C THR A 147 10.97 9.27 10.33
N GLU A 148 10.85 8.15 11.00
CA GLU A 148 10.26 6.92 10.48
C GLU A 148 8.97 6.58 11.19
N TRP A 149 8.03 6.02 10.42
CA TRP A 149 6.86 5.31 10.90
C TRP A 149 6.74 3.99 10.19
N ASP A 150 6.68 2.89 10.92
CA ASP A 150 6.53 1.58 10.35
C ASP A 150 5.27 0.88 10.87
N LEU A 151 4.58 0.20 9.98
CA LEU A 151 3.28 -0.42 10.22
C LEU A 151 3.26 -1.84 9.69
N ILE A 152 2.45 -2.68 10.31
CA ILE A 152 1.98 -3.94 9.73
C ILE A 152 0.48 -3.81 9.51
N LEU A 153 0.05 -3.96 8.27
CA LEU A 153 -1.36 -3.95 7.92
C LEU A 153 -1.84 -5.39 7.70
N LEU A 154 -2.78 -5.82 8.51
CA LEU A 154 -3.32 -7.18 8.42
C LEU A 154 -4.15 -7.41 7.16
N LYS A 155 -4.67 -6.32 6.57
CA LYS A 155 -5.52 -6.30 5.38
C LYS A 155 -5.51 -4.91 4.76
N PRO A 156 -6.01 -4.71 3.52
CA PRO A 156 -6.07 -3.40 2.87
C PRO A 156 -6.79 -2.35 3.70
N TYR A 157 -6.39 -1.10 3.57
CA TYR A 157 -7.05 0.04 4.24
C TYR A 157 -8.54 0.10 3.98
N HIS A 158 -8.98 -0.24 2.76
CA HIS A 158 -10.40 -0.25 2.37
C HIS A 158 -11.22 -1.36 3.03
N ASP A 159 -10.57 -2.35 3.61
CA ASP A 159 -11.20 -3.46 4.33
C ASP A 159 -11.04 -3.33 5.84
N ASP A 160 -11.02 -2.09 6.35
CA ASP A 160 -10.74 -1.74 7.75
C ASP A 160 -9.35 -2.19 8.22
N GLY A 161 -8.38 -2.21 7.32
CA GLY A 161 -6.98 -2.55 7.60
C GLY A 161 -6.22 -1.51 8.40
N ALA A 162 -6.83 -0.37 8.68
CA ALA A 162 -6.27 0.71 9.49
C ALA A 162 -6.19 0.39 11.01
N ASP A 163 -6.64 -0.79 11.43
CA ASP A 163 -6.39 -1.30 12.79
C ASP A 163 -4.92 -1.74 12.87
N LYS A 164 -4.10 -0.81 13.18
CA LYS A 164 -2.64 -0.84 13.16
C LYS A 164 -2.10 -1.72 14.27
N VAL A 165 -1.23 -2.62 13.89
CA VAL A 165 -0.27 -3.19 14.83
C VAL A 165 1.06 -2.50 14.51
N ALA A 166 1.40 -1.52 15.33
CA ALA A 166 2.74 -0.97 15.36
C ALA A 166 3.69 -1.93 16.07
#